data_b94fcb53657173363ec46f7455e62a3c
#
_entry.id   b94fcb53657173363ec46f7455e62a3c
#
_cell.length_a   1.000
_cell.length_b   1.000
_cell.length_c   1.000
_cell.angle_alpha   90.00
_cell.angle_beta   90.00
_cell.angle_gamma   90.00
#
_symmetry.space_group_name_H-M   'P 1'
#
loop_
_entity.id
_entity.type
_entity.pdbx_description
1 polymer ?
#
loop_
_entity_poly.entity_id
_entity_poly.type
_entity_poly.pdbx_seq_one_letter_code
_entity_poly.pdbx_strand_id
1 'polypeptide(L)'
;MKKIFSYLLLALALPFMAACETDTDSNPILTEPESFQLNTPPYAQNNVIDLESASIVELTCTQPAYGFPAPTTYTVQVTLDEQFVEATEGTEANYVSLPSTYRSATLNVDAYELNEALVGLWEAVHPSADLPNTMAVLVRLKANITESDRGVCYSNPITLPQVHVYKPVQTLKLPESMFIVGKINGNEWSTWFPFAKVTDTPGMFYAVVHCTADSNFKIGPEANEWEQARTYDQLTFTPEAINGAGACAGSDSGNSAVTKAGWFTFIVTTKIVGKEVKYTVDIRPAEIYLIGATLGGLWDFDDQGKCTLSADELEWITPAATAAGEARLSVKVPEASWWQSEFTLCDGVITHRENDKILNNWETDKGSNYSVKLTPGQKIRLNFAAGTGVVE
;
A
#
# COMPACT_ATOMS: atom_id res chain seq x y z
N MET A 1 -18.65 63.92 -60.61
CA MET A 1 -17.77 62.71 -60.39
C MET A 1 -17.77 62.18 -58.99
N LYS A 2 -17.82 62.95 -57.94
CA LYS A 2 -17.80 62.44 -56.52
C LYS A 2 -19.03 61.59 -56.11
N LYS A 3 -20.20 61.82 -56.69
CA LYS A 3 -21.45 61.08 -56.32
C LYS A 3 -21.54 59.72 -56.96
N ILE A 4 -20.94 59.51 -58.14
CA ILE A 4 -20.92 58.20 -58.83
C ILE A 4 -19.99 57.20 -58.19
N PHE A 5 -18.87 57.69 -57.62
CA PHE A 5 -17.93 56.86 -56.83
C PHE A 5 -18.52 56.34 -55.54
N SER A 6 -19.41 57.17 -54.88
CA SER A 6 -20.04 56.77 -53.64
C SER A 6 -21.10 55.66 -53.83
N TYR A 7 -21.80 55.64 -54.94
CA TYR A 7 -22.77 54.58 -55.30
C TYR A 7 -22.06 53.33 -55.80
N LEU A 8 -20.92 53.45 -56.44
CA LEU A 8 -20.13 52.29 -56.88
C LEU A 8 -19.49 51.57 -55.70
N LEU A 9 -19.06 52.29 -54.65
CA LEU A 9 -18.53 51.70 -53.41
C LEU A 9 -19.68 51.04 -52.57
N LEU A 10 -20.89 51.60 -52.59
CA LEU A 10 -22.04 50.99 -51.90
C LEU A 10 -22.54 49.77 -52.62
N ALA A 11 -22.48 49.74 -53.95
CA ALA A 11 -22.86 48.55 -54.75
C ALA A 11 -21.85 47.41 -54.67
N LEU A 12 -20.56 47.69 -54.37
CA LEU A 12 -19.52 46.67 -54.18
C LEU A 12 -19.56 46.07 -52.74
N ALA A 13 -20.15 46.77 -51.75
CA ALA A 13 -20.26 46.28 -50.40
C ALA A 13 -21.46 45.34 -50.14
N LEU A 14 -22.46 45.37 -51.05
CA LEU A 14 -23.65 44.52 -50.90
C LEU A 14 -23.42 43.01 -51.14
N PRO A 15 -22.51 42.53 -52.01
CA PRO A 15 -22.30 41.08 -52.15
C PRO A 15 -21.47 40.46 -51.00
N PHE A 16 -20.81 41.26 -50.10
CA PHE A 16 -20.04 40.71 -48.99
C PHE A 16 -20.94 40.45 -47.74
N MET A 17 -22.16 40.92 -47.72
CA MET A 17 -23.09 40.65 -46.58
C MET A 17 -24.00 39.43 -46.84
N ALA A 18 -23.97 38.85 -48.05
CA ALA A 18 -24.79 37.66 -48.36
C ALA A 18 -23.99 36.35 -48.31
N ALA A 19 -22.74 36.37 -47.82
CA ALA A 19 -21.88 35.20 -47.77
C ALA A 19 -21.71 34.64 -46.37
N CYS A 20 -22.67 34.89 -45.48
CA CYS A 20 -22.82 34.18 -44.18
C CYS A 20 -24.19 33.51 -44.13
N GLU A 21 -24.53 32.71 -45.11
CA GLU A 21 -25.32 31.54 -44.81
C GLU A 21 -24.38 30.59 -44.04
N THR A 22 -24.52 30.56 -42.73
CA THR A 22 -23.99 29.43 -41.97
C THR A 22 -24.73 28.21 -42.52
N ASP A 23 -24.02 27.48 -43.40
CA ASP A 23 -24.43 26.16 -43.85
C ASP A 23 -24.51 25.24 -42.60
N THR A 24 -25.61 25.31 -41.88
CA THR A 24 -25.88 24.47 -40.73
C THR A 24 -26.28 23.07 -41.13
N ASP A 25 -26.49 22.84 -42.43
CA ASP A 25 -26.87 21.53 -42.97
C ASP A 25 -25.69 20.56 -43.03
N SER A 26 -24.43 21.07 -42.89
CA SER A 26 -23.21 20.27 -42.85
C SER A 26 -22.73 19.94 -41.45
N ASN A 27 -23.37 20.46 -40.38
CA ASN A 27 -22.97 20.11 -39.00
C ASN A 27 -23.37 18.65 -38.71
N PRO A 28 -22.45 17.82 -38.22
CA PRO A 28 -22.75 16.46 -37.90
C PRO A 28 -23.80 16.41 -36.77
N ILE A 29 -24.94 15.73 -37.04
CA ILE A 29 -26.00 15.53 -36.05
C ILE A 29 -25.74 14.20 -35.39
N LEU A 30 -25.69 14.21 -34.05
CA LEU A 30 -25.61 12.99 -33.28
C LEU A 30 -26.87 12.16 -33.45
N THR A 31 -26.73 10.98 -34.03
CA THR A 31 -27.75 9.94 -34.02
C THR A 31 -27.41 9.01 -32.85
N GLU A 32 -28.34 8.81 -31.93
CA GLU A 32 -28.16 7.87 -30.85
C GLU A 32 -28.42 6.45 -31.37
N PRO A 33 -27.37 5.58 -31.42
CA PRO A 33 -27.55 4.21 -31.91
C PRO A 33 -28.30 3.37 -30.86
N GLU A 34 -29.23 2.55 -31.31
CA GLU A 34 -29.94 1.63 -30.40
C GLU A 34 -29.03 0.51 -29.88
N SER A 35 -28.13 0.02 -30.74
CA SER A 35 -27.16 -1.04 -30.40
C SER A 35 -26.05 -1.11 -31.45
N PHE A 36 -25.01 -1.93 -31.16
CA PHE A 36 -23.96 -2.31 -32.09
C PHE A 36 -23.58 -3.77 -31.88
N GLN A 37 -22.80 -4.36 -32.80
CA GLN A 37 -22.53 -5.79 -32.79
C GLN A 37 -21.22 -6.08 -32.01
N LEU A 38 -21.32 -6.89 -30.95
CA LEU A 38 -20.19 -7.62 -30.34
C LEU A 38 -20.12 -9.00 -31.00
N ASN A 39 -18.95 -9.37 -31.53
CA ASN A 39 -18.75 -10.66 -32.19
C ASN A 39 -18.37 -11.73 -31.17
N THR A 40 -18.95 -12.92 -31.28
CA THR A 40 -18.51 -14.08 -30.52
C THR A 40 -17.15 -14.54 -31.04
N PRO A 41 -16.10 -14.63 -30.19
CA PRO A 41 -14.82 -15.14 -30.66
C PRO A 41 -14.95 -16.56 -31.22
N PRO A 42 -14.38 -16.85 -32.39
CA PRO A 42 -14.56 -18.16 -33.06
C PRO A 42 -14.11 -19.35 -32.20
N TYR A 43 -13.12 -19.15 -31.34
CA TYR A 43 -12.59 -20.18 -30.45
C TYR A 43 -13.45 -20.43 -29.20
N ALA A 44 -14.31 -19.49 -28.82
CA ALA A 44 -15.03 -19.54 -27.53
C ALA A 44 -16.02 -20.69 -27.41
N GLN A 45 -16.53 -21.21 -28.54
CA GLN A 45 -17.52 -22.30 -28.54
C GLN A 45 -16.90 -23.68 -28.31
N ASN A 46 -15.63 -23.88 -28.65
CA ASN A 46 -14.99 -25.19 -28.66
C ASN A 46 -13.77 -25.31 -27.73
N ASN A 47 -13.35 -24.19 -27.13
CA ASN A 47 -12.18 -24.14 -26.25
C ASN A 47 -12.53 -23.54 -24.90
N VAL A 48 -11.82 -23.96 -23.89
CA VAL A 48 -11.80 -23.29 -22.60
C VAL A 48 -10.95 -22.01 -22.73
N ILE A 49 -11.49 -20.88 -22.32
CA ILE A 49 -10.75 -19.65 -22.15
C ILE A 49 -10.11 -19.70 -20.77
N ASP A 50 -8.82 -20.01 -20.74
CA ASP A 50 -8.07 -20.18 -19.50
C ASP A 50 -7.42 -18.85 -19.09
N LEU A 51 -8.04 -18.17 -18.11
CA LEU A 51 -7.58 -16.87 -17.63
C LEU A 51 -6.29 -16.94 -16.80
N GLU A 52 -5.93 -18.12 -16.27
CA GLU A 52 -4.69 -18.29 -15.53
C GLU A 52 -3.45 -18.26 -16.44
N SER A 53 -3.58 -18.83 -17.64
CA SER A 53 -2.48 -18.90 -18.60
C SER A 53 -2.52 -17.78 -19.66
N ALA A 54 -3.67 -17.15 -19.88
CA ALA A 54 -3.84 -16.08 -20.85
C ALA A 54 -3.38 -14.73 -20.28
N SER A 55 -2.76 -13.89 -21.11
CA SER A 55 -2.54 -12.48 -20.77
C SER A 55 -3.68 -11.58 -21.23
N ILE A 56 -4.35 -11.95 -22.33
CA ILE A 56 -5.47 -11.19 -22.91
C ILE A 56 -6.57 -12.12 -23.42
N VAL A 57 -7.80 -11.58 -23.48
CA VAL A 57 -8.94 -12.16 -24.21
C VAL A 57 -9.31 -11.15 -25.31
N GLU A 58 -9.13 -11.53 -26.57
CA GLU A 58 -9.47 -10.66 -27.69
C GLU A 58 -10.98 -10.67 -27.96
N LEU A 59 -11.59 -9.50 -27.96
CA LEU A 59 -12.97 -9.26 -28.38
C LEU A 59 -12.98 -8.31 -29.60
N THR A 60 -13.94 -8.50 -30.50
CA THR A 60 -14.12 -7.59 -31.62
C THR A 60 -15.56 -7.13 -31.72
N CYS A 61 -15.77 -5.89 -32.17
CA CYS A 61 -17.10 -5.33 -32.33
C CYS A 61 -17.20 -4.46 -33.58
N THR A 62 -18.40 -4.09 -33.97
CA THR A 62 -18.65 -2.99 -34.90
C THR A 62 -18.62 -1.66 -34.15
N GLN A 63 -18.38 -0.57 -34.87
CA GLN A 63 -18.53 0.77 -34.28
C GLN A 63 -20.01 1.15 -34.22
N PRO A 64 -20.49 1.78 -33.13
CA PRO A 64 -21.83 2.35 -33.08
C PRO A 64 -22.05 3.42 -34.17
N ALA A 65 -23.26 3.47 -34.75
CA ALA A 65 -23.58 4.39 -35.84
C ALA A 65 -24.08 5.74 -35.29
N TYR A 66 -23.16 6.63 -34.94
CA TYR A 66 -23.47 7.97 -34.41
C TYR A 66 -23.95 9.00 -35.47
N GLY A 67 -24.04 8.61 -36.73
CA GLY A 67 -24.37 9.53 -37.83
C GLY A 67 -23.16 10.26 -38.41
N PHE A 68 -22.01 10.19 -37.73
CA PHE A 68 -20.73 10.74 -38.17
C PHE A 68 -19.58 9.93 -37.56
N PRO A 69 -18.36 10.00 -38.12
CA PRO A 69 -17.19 9.37 -37.51
C PRO A 69 -16.88 10.01 -36.14
N ALA A 70 -17.17 9.29 -35.05
CA ALA A 70 -16.90 9.75 -33.70
C ALA A 70 -15.88 8.83 -33.01
N PRO A 71 -14.90 9.39 -32.27
CA PRO A 71 -14.05 8.57 -31.42
C PRO A 71 -14.90 7.92 -30.34
N THR A 72 -14.78 6.60 -30.22
CA THR A 72 -15.63 5.78 -29.34
C THR A 72 -14.81 5.14 -28.24
N THR A 73 -15.30 5.22 -27.03
CA THR A 73 -14.77 4.48 -25.88
C THR A 73 -15.68 3.29 -25.58
N TYR A 74 -15.07 2.13 -25.42
CA TYR A 74 -15.75 0.88 -25.07
C TYR A 74 -15.36 0.44 -23.66
N THR A 75 -16.37 0.01 -22.88
CA THR A 75 -16.19 -0.60 -21.56
C THR A 75 -16.77 -2.01 -21.60
N VAL A 76 -16.01 -2.99 -21.15
CA VAL A 76 -16.47 -4.38 -21.05
C VAL A 76 -17.30 -4.55 -19.78
N GLN A 77 -18.49 -5.17 -19.93
CA GLN A 77 -19.36 -5.54 -18.82
C GLN A 77 -19.58 -7.05 -18.82
N VAL A 78 -19.55 -7.65 -17.64
CA VAL A 78 -19.67 -9.10 -17.48
C VAL A 78 -20.65 -9.46 -16.37
N THR A 79 -21.37 -10.55 -16.56
CA THR A 79 -22.25 -11.15 -15.54
C THR A 79 -22.20 -12.68 -15.63
N LEU A 80 -22.52 -13.35 -14.53
CA LEU A 80 -22.71 -14.80 -14.47
C LEU A 80 -24.17 -15.21 -14.67
N ASP A 81 -25.08 -14.26 -14.75
CA ASP A 81 -26.49 -14.49 -14.97
C ASP A 81 -26.83 -14.61 -16.48
N GLU A 82 -28.03 -15.08 -16.78
CA GLU A 82 -28.53 -15.26 -18.16
C GLU A 82 -28.80 -13.93 -18.88
N GLN A 83 -28.92 -12.82 -18.15
CA GLN A 83 -29.18 -11.49 -18.69
C GLN A 83 -28.60 -10.39 -17.80
N PHE A 84 -28.32 -9.23 -18.40
CA PHE A 84 -27.93 -8.03 -17.68
C PHE A 84 -29.14 -7.36 -17.04
N VAL A 85 -29.05 -7.07 -15.75
CA VAL A 85 -30.09 -6.33 -14.99
C VAL A 85 -29.46 -5.02 -14.50
N GLU A 86 -30.06 -3.90 -14.89
CA GLU A 86 -29.61 -2.57 -14.47
C GLU A 86 -29.98 -2.30 -13.01
N ALA A 87 -29.17 -1.47 -12.34
CA ALA A 87 -29.47 -1.02 -10.99
C ALA A 87 -30.78 -0.21 -10.96
N THR A 88 -31.61 -0.46 -9.95
CA THR A 88 -32.80 0.31 -9.65
C THR A 88 -32.80 0.74 -8.19
N GLU A 89 -33.80 1.56 -7.77
CA GLU A 89 -33.92 1.92 -6.37
C GLU A 89 -34.09 0.66 -5.49
N GLY A 90 -33.09 0.36 -4.67
CA GLY A 90 -33.06 -0.82 -3.77
C GLY A 90 -32.57 -2.13 -4.38
N THR A 91 -32.12 -2.14 -5.63
CA THR A 91 -31.51 -3.32 -6.27
C THR A 91 -30.23 -2.92 -7.00
N GLU A 92 -29.14 -3.57 -6.68
CA GLU A 92 -27.86 -3.38 -7.38
C GLU A 92 -27.86 -4.06 -8.75
N ALA A 93 -27.02 -3.59 -9.67
CA ALA A 93 -26.80 -4.27 -10.95
C ALA A 93 -26.18 -5.64 -10.72
N ASN A 94 -26.55 -6.62 -11.54
CA ASN A 94 -26.01 -7.98 -11.46
C ASN A 94 -24.73 -8.18 -12.29
N TYR A 95 -24.08 -7.09 -12.69
CA TYR A 95 -22.90 -7.13 -13.54
C TYR A 95 -21.79 -6.21 -13.02
N VAL A 96 -20.58 -6.47 -13.48
CA VAL A 96 -19.40 -5.62 -13.21
C VAL A 96 -18.89 -5.03 -14.53
N SER A 97 -18.53 -3.74 -14.50
CA SER A 97 -17.79 -3.08 -15.58
C SER A 97 -16.31 -3.20 -15.29
N LEU A 98 -15.52 -3.69 -16.25
CA LEU A 98 -14.07 -3.74 -16.08
C LEU A 98 -13.49 -2.32 -16.01
N PRO A 99 -12.41 -2.10 -15.22
CA PRO A 99 -11.80 -0.79 -15.06
C PRO A 99 -11.16 -0.26 -16.34
N SER A 100 -10.58 -1.15 -17.17
CA SER A 100 -9.98 -0.76 -18.45
C SER A 100 -11.01 -0.40 -19.50
N THR A 101 -10.69 0.62 -20.29
CA THR A 101 -11.50 1.08 -21.43
C THR A 101 -10.71 1.01 -22.74
N TYR A 102 -11.41 0.87 -23.85
CA TYR A 102 -10.79 0.63 -25.16
C TYR A 102 -11.27 1.67 -26.16
N ARG A 103 -10.41 2.06 -27.09
CA ARG A 103 -10.70 3.03 -28.19
C ARG A 103 -10.64 2.39 -29.56
N SER A 104 -10.56 1.07 -29.63
CA SER A 104 -10.51 0.27 -30.86
C SER A 104 -11.66 -0.71 -30.90
N ALA A 105 -12.15 -1.05 -32.07
CA ALA A 105 -13.12 -2.12 -32.29
C ALA A 105 -12.51 -3.54 -32.08
N THR A 106 -11.20 -3.63 -31.90
CA THR A 106 -10.51 -4.82 -31.40
C THR A 106 -10.02 -4.49 -29.99
N LEU A 107 -10.57 -5.21 -29.01
CA LEU A 107 -10.31 -5.03 -27.58
C LEU A 107 -9.42 -6.17 -27.08
N ASN A 108 -8.24 -5.84 -26.61
CA ASN A 108 -7.37 -6.78 -25.89
C ASN A 108 -7.69 -6.70 -24.41
N VAL A 109 -8.71 -7.44 -24.00
CA VAL A 109 -9.20 -7.45 -22.60
C VAL A 109 -8.16 -8.13 -21.73
N ASP A 110 -7.71 -7.45 -20.68
CA ASP A 110 -6.76 -8.00 -19.72
C ASP A 110 -7.39 -9.21 -19.00
N ALA A 111 -6.72 -10.36 -19.08
CA ALA A 111 -7.23 -11.61 -18.53
C ALA A 111 -7.31 -11.59 -17.00
N TYR A 112 -6.38 -10.86 -16.34
CA TYR A 112 -6.39 -10.72 -14.89
C TYR A 112 -7.57 -9.86 -14.42
N GLU A 113 -7.84 -8.69 -15.05
CA GLU A 113 -9.02 -7.86 -14.72
C GLU A 113 -10.33 -8.65 -14.92
N LEU A 114 -10.41 -9.42 -16.00
CA LEU A 114 -11.58 -10.26 -16.27
C LEU A 114 -11.73 -11.35 -15.18
N ASN A 115 -10.63 -12.01 -14.82
CA ASN A 115 -10.63 -13.01 -13.75
C ASN A 115 -11.10 -12.43 -12.40
N GLU A 116 -10.53 -11.29 -11.97
CA GLU A 116 -10.92 -10.62 -10.71
C GLU A 116 -12.41 -10.28 -10.69
N ALA A 117 -12.94 -9.75 -11.79
CA ALA A 117 -14.36 -9.43 -11.90
C ALA A 117 -15.26 -10.68 -11.78
N LEU A 118 -14.88 -11.79 -12.43
CA LEU A 118 -15.65 -13.04 -12.38
C LEU A 118 -15.56 -13.74 -11.02
N VAL A 119 -14.38 -13.75 -10.41
CA VAL A 119 -14.21 -14.27 -9.03
C VAL A 119 -15.04 -13.47 -8.05
N GLY A 120 -15.02 -12.13 -8.15
CA GLY A 120 -15.82 -11.25 -7.30
C GLY A 120 -17.34 -11.48 -7.46
N LEU A 121 -17.82 -11.63 -8.69
CA LEU A 121 -19.24 -11.96 -8.97
C LEU A 121 -19.62 -13.33 -8.39
N TRP A 122 -18.76 -14.33 -8.51
CA TRP A 122 -19.02 -15.67 -7.95
C TRP A 122 -19.08 -15.62 -6.43
N GLU A 123 -18.10 -14.99 -5.78
CA GLU A 123 -18.01 -14.92 -4.32
C GLU A 123 -19.14 -14.11 -3.68
N ALA A 124 -19.65 -13.08 -4.37
CA ALA A 124 -20.80 -12.30 -3.91
C ALA A 124 -22.07 -13.16 -3.74
N VAL A 125 -22.25 -14.17 -4.60
CA VAL A 125 -23.40 -15.09 -4.56
C VAL A 125 -23.09 -16.37 -3.77
N HIS A 126 -21.82 -16.77 -3.72
CA HIS A 126 -21.36 -18.02 -3.12
C HIS A 126 -20.19 -17.82 -2.14
N PRO A 127 -20.37 -17.08 -1.02
CA PRO A 127 -19.27 -16.59 -0.17
C PRO A 127 -18.40 -17.67 0.49
N SER A 128 -18.82 -18.93 0.46
CA SER A 128 -18.07 -20.05 1.06
C SER A 128 -17.86 -21.23 0.12
N ALA A 129 -18.20 -21.08 -1.15
CA ALA A 129 -18.04 -22.15 -2.13
C ALA A 129 -16.71 -22.06 -2.89
N ASP A 130 -16.16 -23.20 -3.25
CA ASP A 130 -15.01 -23.25 -4.15
C ASP A 130 -15.38 -22.75 -5.54
N LEU A 131 -14.41 -22.17 -6.24
CA LEU A 131 -14.59 -21.79 -7.63
C LEU A 131 -14.87 -23.03 -8.49
N PRO A 132 -15.83 -22.96 -9.42
CA PRO A 132 -16.00 -24.03 -10.39
C PRO A 132 -14.80 -24.06 -11.34
N ASN A 133 -14.50 -25.23 -11.88
CA ASN A 133 -13.40 -25.38 -12.84
C ASN A 133 -13.57 -24.50 -14.09
N THR A 134 -14.81 -24.36 -14.56
CA THR A 134 -15.19 -23.41 -15.62
C THR A 134 -16.57 -22.84 -15.34
N MET A 135 -16.84 -21.63 -15.84
CA MET A 135 -18.15 -21.01 -15.77
C MET A 135 -18.55 -20.38 -17.11
N ALA A 136 -19.86 -20.29 -17.33
CA ALA A 136 -20.40 -19.53 -18.45
C ALA A 136 -20.46 -18.05 -18.07
N VAL A 137 -20.01 -17.18 -18.96
CA VAL A 137 -19.94 -15.73 -18.75
C VAL A 137 -20.70 -15.03 -19.85
N LEU A 138 -21.63 -14.16 -19.48
CA LEU A 138 -22.29 -13.26 -20.43
C LEU A 138 -21.50 -11.96 -20.48
N VAL A 139 -21.17 -11.52 -21.69
CA VAL A 139 -20.35 -10.33 -21.95
C VAL A 139 -21.12 -9.38 -22.85
N ARG A 140 -21.13 -8.09 -22.54
CA ARG A 140 -21.55 -7.01 -23.45
C ARG A 140 -20.55 -5.85 -23.39
N LEU A 141 -20.64 -4.97 -24.36
CA LEU A 141 -19.89 -3.71 -24.37
C LEU A 141 -20.86 -2.54 -24.14
N LYS A 142 -20.46 -1.62 -23.27
CA LYS A 142 -21.01 -0.28 -23.22
C LYS A 142 -20.12 0.62 -24.07
N ALA A 143 -20.72 1.40 -24.99
CA ALA A 143 -20.00 2.38 -25.80
C ALA A 143 -20.53 3.79 -25.53
N ASN A 144 -19.66 4.78 -25.61
CA ASN A 144 -19.98 6.21 -25.61
C ASN A 144 -18.98 6.99 -26.46
N ILE A 145 -19.31 8.20 -26.84
CA ILE A 145 -18.38 9.12 -27.50
C ILE A 145 -17.26 9.44 -26.49
N THR A 146 -16.02 9.29 -26.92
CA THR A 146 -14.83 9.52 -26.07
C THR A 146 -14.87 10.90 -25.41
N GLU A 147 -14.55 10.93 -24.10
CA GLU A 147 -14.54 12.15 -23.28
C GLU A 147 -15.92 12.84 -23.18
N SER A 148 -16.98 12.07 -23.40
CA SER A 148 -18.37 12.56 -23.32
C SER A 148 -19.30 11.48 -22.77
N ASP A 149 -20.33 11.89 -22.03
CA ASP A 149 -21.39 11.01 -21.57
C ASP A 149 -22.54 10.85 -22.62
N ARG A 150 -22.29 11.29 -23.85
CA ARG A 150 -23.28 11.23 -24.95
C ARG A 150 -23.08 9.98 -25.79
N GLY A 151 -24.16 9.60 -26.48
CA GLY A 151 -24.15 8.46 -27.40
C GLY A 151 -23.95 7.13 -26.69
N VAL A 152 -24.40 7.01 -25.43
CA VAL A 152 -24.33 5.77 -24.68
C VAL A 152 -25.21 4.73 -25.34
N CYS A 153 -24.63 3.60 -25.71
CA CYS A 153 -25.37 2.44 -26.23
C CYS A 153 -24.65 1.14 -25.84
N TYR A 154 -25.36 0.04 -25.98
CA TYR A 154 -24.87 -1.29 -25.60
C TYR A 154 -24.84 -2.21 -26.80
N SER A 155 -23.86 -3.11 -26.82
CA SER A 155 -23.82 -4.19 -27.81
C SER A 155 -24.89 -5.26 -27.52
N ASN A 156 -25.13 -6.15 -28.49
CA ASN A 156 -25.70 -7.45 -28.15
C ASN A 156 -24.83 -8.14 -27.12
N PRO A 157 -25.37 -8.90 -26.18
CA PRO A 157 -24.60 -9.79 -25.31
C PRO A 157 -24.12 -11.01 -26.11
N ILE A 158 -22.97 -11.55 -25.70
CA ILE A 158 -22.45 -12.85 -26.16
C ILE A 158 -22.15 -13.72 -24.95
N THR A 159 -22.24 -15.04 -25.13
CA THR A 159 -21.87 -16.00 -24.08
C THR A 159 -20.50 -16.60 -24.40
N LEU A 160 -19.61 -16.55 -23.42
CA LEU A 160 -18.38 -17.35 -23.36
C LEU A 160 -18.68 -18.57 -22.50
N PRO A 161 -18.91 -19.76 -23.08
CA PRO A 161 -19.52 -20.89 -22.37
C PRO A 161 -18.59 -21.57 -21.38
N GLN A 162 -17.28 -21.48 -21.58
CA GLN A 162 -16.27 -22.17 -20.77
C GLN A 162 -15.10 -21.22 -20.48
N VAL A 163 -15.22 -20.49 -19.39
CA VAL A 163 -14.15 -19.63 -18.88
C VAL A 163 -13.60 -20.27 -17.60
N HIS A 164 -12.31 -20.65 -17.62
CA HIS A 164 -11.58 -21.10 -16.46
C HIS A 164 -11.12 -19.86 -15.66
N VAL A 165 -11.56 -19.79 -14.42
CA VAL A 165 -11.17 -18.76 -13.45
C VAL A 165 -10.31 -19.38 -12.36
N TYR A 166 -9.48 -18.56 -11.73
CA TYR A 166 -8.59 -19.00 -10.67
C TYR A 166 -8.57 -17.96 -9.54
N LYS A 167 -8.33 -18.42 -8.31
CA LYS A 167 -7.96 -17.51 -7.24
C LYS A 167 -6.48 -17.21 -7.39
N PRO A 168 -6.09 -15.97 -7.69
CA PRO A 168 -4.69 -15.62 -7.72
C PRO A 168 -4.04 -16.05 -6.41
N VAL A 169 -2.98 -16.82 -6.48
CA VAL A 169 -2.17 -17.10 -5.30
C VAL A 169 -1.59 -15.76 -4.90
N GLN A 170 -2.15 -15.13 -3.85
CA GLN A 170 -1.53 -13.94 -3.29
C GLN A 170 -0.10 -14.31 -2.94
N THR A 171 0.84 -13.77 -3.67
CA THR A 171 2.25 -13.92 -3.32
C THR A 171 2.41 -13.20 -1.99
N LEU A 172 2.38 -13.97 -0.90
CA LEU A 172 2.57 -13.42 0.44
C LEU A 172 3.88 -12.67 0.46
N LYS A 173 3.82 -11.42 0.89
CA LYS A 173 5.01 -10.60 1.12
C LYS A 173 5.19 -10.45 2.62
N LEU A 174 6.45 -10.37 3.03
CA LEU A 174 6.74 -9.97 4.40
C LEU A 174 6.28 -8.52 4.61
N PRO A 175 5.77 -8.18 5.81
CA PRO A 175 5.42 -6.81 6.14
C PRO A 175 6.60 -5.87 5.92
N GLU A 176 6.32 -4.68 5.39
CA GLU A 176 7.31 -3.61 5.24
C GLU A 176 7.41 -2.70 6.46
N SER A 177 6.44 -2.78 7.36
CA SER A 177 6.36 -2.01 8.61
C SER A 177 5.81 -2.87 9.74
N MET A 178 6.03 -2.43 10.96
CA MET A 178 5.51 -3.06 12.18
C MET A 178 5.22 -1.99 13.21
N PHE A 179 4.13 -2.16 13.95
CA PHE A 179 3.68 -1.24 14.99
C PHE A 179 3.24 -2.00 16.23
N ILE A 180 3.37 -1.34 17.37
CA ILE A 180 2.83 -1.80 18.65
C ILE A 180 1.87 -0.75 19.21
N VAL A 181 0.73 -1.20 19.74
CA VAL A 181 -0.26 -0.37 20.41
C VAL A 181 -0.69 -1.03 21.70
N GLY A 182 -0.93 -0.24 22.71
CA GLY A 182 -1.34 -0.79 24.01
C GLY A 182 -1.16 0.17 25.17
N LYS A 183 -1.19 -0.39 26.37
CA LYS A 183 -0.82 0.29 27.60
C LYS A 183 0.70 0.22 27.78
N ILE A 184 1.42 1.05 27.06
CA ILE A 184 2.88 1.09 26.93
C ILE A 184 3.37 2.53 26.76
N ASN A 185 4.62 2.81 27.05
CA ASN A 185 5.23 4.15 26.89
C ASN A 185 4.44 5.29 27.54
N GLY A 186 3.75 5.02 28.65
CA GLY A 186 2.87 5.98 29.31
C GLY A 186 1.57 6.30 28.53
N ASN A 187 1.24 5.50 27.52
CA ASN A 187 0.06 5.67 26.66
C ASN A 187 -0.94 4.54 26.89
N GLU A 188 -2.23 4.79 26.66
CA GLU A 188 -3.30 3.81 26.78
C GLU A 188 -4.07 3.67 25.45
N TRP A 189 -3.60 2.78 24.56
CA TRP A 189 -4.28 2.35 23.33
C TRP A 189 -4.57 3.44 22.29
N SER A 190 -4.07 4.67 22.45
CA SER A 190 -4.35 5.78 21.56
C SER A 190 -3.24 6.04 20.53
N THR A 191 -2.06 5.46 20.75
CA THR A 191 -0.89 5.70 19.91
C THR A 191 -0.28 4.40 19.45
N TRP A 192 -0.05 4.30 18.13
CA TRP A 192 0.68 3.22 17.48
C TRP A 192 2.15 3.62 17.37
N PHE A 193 3.01 2.94 18.09
CA PHE A 193 4.44 3.17 18.06
C PHE A 193 5.09 2.31 16.97
N PRO A 194 5.87 2.90 16.05
CA PRO A 194 6.53 2.15 15.00
C PRO A 194 7.70 1.33 15.56
N PHE A 195 7.93 0.17 14.97
CA PHE A 195 9.19 -0.54 15.08
C PHE A 195 10.17 -0.03 14.01
N ALA A 196 11.44 -0.01 14.36
CA ALA A 196 12.50 0.12 13.38
C ALA A 196 12.78 -1.22 12.70
N LYS A 197 13.21 -1.20 11.43
CA LYS A 197 13.71 -2.40 10.74
C LYS A 197 15.12 -2.74 11.24
N VAL A 198 15.42 -4.03 11.37
CA VAL A 198 16.80 -4.48 11.48
C VAL A 198 17.39 -4.45 10.07
N THR A 199 18.38 -3.59 9.85
CA THR A 199 18.99 -3.39 8.52
C THR A 199 19.52 -4.72 7.96
N ASP A 200 19.31 -4.96 6.66
CA ASP A 200 19.69 -6.19 5.95
C ASP A 200 19.09 -7.50 6.51
N THR A 201 18.02 -7.38 7.31
CA THR A 201 17.32 -8.55 7.84
C THR A 201 15.82 -8.43 7.51
N PRO A 202 15.40 -8.80 6.29
CA PRO A 202 14.00 -8.70 5.88
C PRO A 202 13.04 -9.39 6.83
N GLY A 203 11.98 -8.70 7.22
CA GLY A 203 10.97 -9.22 8.12
C GLY A 203 11.34 -9.18 9.60
N MET A 204 12.47 -8.58 9.98
CA MET A 204 12.88 -8.39 11.37
C MET A 204 12.78 -6.93 11.78
N PHE A 205 12.13 -6.68 12.91
CA PHE A 205 11.81 -5.35 13.43
C PHE A 205 12.12 -5.29 14.93
N TYR A 206 12.45 -4.11 15.45
CA TYR A 206 12.67 -3.89 16.88
C TYR A 206 12.09 -2.55 17.34
N ALA A 207 11.72 -2.48 18.62
CA ALA A 207 11.33 -1.26 19.30
C ALA A 207 11.78 -1.28 20.76
N VAL A 208 12.17 -0.13 21.30
CA VAL A 208 12.45 0.05 22.73
C VAL A 208 11.18 0.58 23.40
N VAL A 209 10.63 -0.17 24.33
CA VAL A 209 9.30 0.08 24.92
C VAL A 209 9.40 0.09 26.44
N HIS A 210 8.81 1.10 27.06
CA HIS A 210 8.60 1.14 28.50
C HIS A 210 7.29 0.46 28.87
N CYS A 211 7.38 -0.52 29.77
CA CYS A 211 6.24 -1.27 30.28
C CYS A 211 6.09 -1.08 31.79
N THR A 212 4.86 -1.07 32.26
CA THR A 212 4.47 -1.26 33.66
C THR A 212 4.06 -2.72 33.87
N ALA A 213 3.90 -3.16 35.09
CA ALA A 213 3.53 -4.56 35.41
C ALA A 213 2.13 -4.97 34.89
N ASP A 214 1.32 -4.02 34.47
CA ASP A 214 -0.01 -4.21 33.88
C ASP A 214 -0.06 -3.82 32.39
N SER A 215 1.10 -3.67 31.75
CA SER A 215 1.18 -3.36 30.32
C SER A 215 0.62 -4.50 29.49
N ASN A 216 -0.23 -4.13 28.54
CA ASN A 216 -0.75 -5.04 27.54
C ASN A 216 -0.74 -4.38 26.16
N PHE A 217 -0.63 -5.21 25.11
CA PHE A 217 -0.36 -4.71 23.77
C PHE A 217 -0.89 -5.64 22.68
N LYS A 218 -0.99 -5.09 21.48
CA LYS A 218 -1.11 -5.78 20.19
C LYS A 218 -0.01 -5.32 19.25
N ILE A 219 0.31 -6.14 18.26
CA ILE A 219 1.29 -5.87 17.22
C ILE A 219 0.62 -6.04 15.86
N GLY A 220 0.85 -5.11 14.94
CA GLY A 220 0.30 -5.18 13.58
C GLY A 220 1.22 -4.55 12.55
N PRO A 221 1.06 -4.91 11.25
CA PRO A 221 1.89 -4.39 10.17
C PRO A 221 1.59 -2.94 9.81
N GLU A 222 0.40 -2.44 10.15
CA GLU A 222 -0.06 -1.09 9.81
C GLU A 222 -0.65 -0.38 11.02
N ALA A 223 -0.38 0.92 11.15
CA ALA A 223 -0.94 1.74 12.22
C ALA A 223 -2.44 2.00 11.99
N ASN A 224 -3.22 1.96 13.05
CA ASN A 224 -4.67 2.17 13.08
C ASN A 224 -5.51 1.06 12.40
N GLU A 225 -4.88 -0.01 11.90
CA GLU A 225 -5.56 -1.15 11.30
C GLU A 225 -5.81 -2.25 12.36
N TRP A 226 -6.88 -2.07 13.13
CA TRP A 226 -7.23 -2.93 14.26
C TRP A 226 -7.51 -4.38 13.86
N GLU A 227 -8.01 -4.63 12.67
CA GLU A 227 -8.29 -5.98 12.15
C GLU A 227 -6.99 -6.75 11.85
N GLN A 228 -5.91 -6.03 11.56
CA GLN A 228 -4.59 -6.60 11.32
C GLN A 228 -3.76 -6.70 12.61
N ALA A 229 -4.22 -6.13 13.72
CA ALA A 229 -3.55 -6.19 15.00
C ALA A 229 -3.67 -7.58 15.63
N ARG A 230 -2.53 -8.20 15.90
CA ARG A 230 -2.44 -9.57 16.41
C ARG A 230 -2.64 -9.62 17.92
N THR A 231 -3.50 -10.54 18.34
CA THR A 231 -3.71 -10.94 19.74
C THR A 231 -2.64 -11.96 20.17
N TYR A 232 -2.61 -12.30 21.47
CA TYR A 232 -1.64 -13.26 22.02
C TYR A 232 -1.62 -14.60 21.27
N ASP A 233 -2.78 -15.16 20.99
CA ASP A 233 -2.91 -16.47 20.33
C ASP A 233 -2.50 -16.48 18.84
N GLN A 234 -2.39 -15.29 18.25
CA GLN A 234 -1.98 -15.11 16.86
C GLN A 234 -0.46 -14.87 16.71
N LEU A 235 0.25 -14.79 17.82
CA LEU A 235 1.70 -14.56 17.90
C LEU A 235 2.39 -15.81 18.44
N THR A 236 3.63 -16.03 18.04
CA THR A 236 4.53 -17.00 18.65
C THR A 236 5.52 -16.26 19.51
N PHE A 237 5.67 -16.63 20.77
CA PHE A 237 6.64 -16.01 21.68
C PHE A 237 7.84 -16.91 21.88
N THR A 238 9.04 -16.30 21.92
CA THR A 238 10.26 -17.03 22.28
C THR A 238 10.22 -17.46 23.75
N PRO A 239 10.99 -18.49 24.16
CA PRO A 239 11.14 -18.84 25.56
C PRO A 239 11.63 -17.67 26.43
N GLU A 240 12.47 -16.77 25.89
CA GLU A 240 12.94 -15.57 26.57
C GLU A 240 11.80 -14.57 26.83
N ALA A 241 10.92 -14.36 25.82
CA ALA A 241 9.74 -13.50 25.98
C ALA A 241 8.81 -14.00 27.09
N ILE A 242 8.61 -15.31 27.21
CA ILE A 242 7.70 -15.93 28.19
C ILE A 242 8.34 -16.00 29.57
N ASN A 243 9.58 -16.49 29.67
CA ASN A 243 10.22 -16.83 30.93
C ASN A 243 11.28 -15.82 31.38
N GLY A 244 11.64 -14.87 30.48
CA GLY A 244 12.64 -13.86 30.77
C GLY A 244 12.13 -12.68 31.58
N ALA A 245 12.82 -11.55 31.49
CA ALA A 245 12.57 -10.37 32.31
C ALA A 245 11.18 -9.75 32.10
N GLY A 246 10.62 -9.79 30.90
CA GLY A 246 9.28 -9.27 30.59
C GLY A 246 8.15 -10.18 31.04
N ALA A 247 8.40 -11.48 31.12
CA ALA A 247 7.43 -12.52 31.49
C ALA A 247 6.10 -12.34 30.75
N CYS A 248 6.14 -12.39 29.41
CA CYS A 248 4.99 -12.17 28.57
C CYS A 248 3.96 -13.30 28.68
N ALA A 249 2.69 -12.96 28.77
CA ALA A 249 1.58 -13.88 28.87
C ALA A 249 0.35 -13.35 28.11
N GLY A 250 -0.65 -14.20 27.89
CA GLY A 250 -1.97 -13.75 27.43
C GLY A 250 -2.73 -13.07 28.58
N SER A 251 -3.45 -11.99 28.26
CA SER A 251 -4.35 -11.34 29.20
C SER A 251 -5.79 -11.87 29.08
N ASP A 252 -6.62 -11.60 30.04
CA ASP A 252 -8.05 -11.99 30.03
C ASP A 252 -8.82 -11.40 28.82
N SER A 253 -8.35 -10.30 28.27
CA SER A 253 -8.91 -9.69 27.06
C SER A 253 -8.35 -10.26 25.74
N GLY A 254 -7.50 -11.29 25.82
CA GLY A 254 -6.84 -11.90 24.66
C GLY A 254 -5.64 -11.11 24.12
N ASN A 255 -5.30 -9.96 24.72
CA ASN A 255 -4.11 -9.20 24.35
C ASN A 255 -2.84 -9.87 24.91
N SER A 256 -1.69 -9.55 24.31
CA SER A 256 -0.41 -9.88 24.94
C SER A 256 -0.13 -8.96 26.12
N ALA A 257 0.45 -9.46 27.19
CA ALA A 257 0.74 -8.70 28.40
C ALA A 257 2.20 -8.89 28.82
N VAL A 258 2.84 -7.82 29.29
CA VAL A 258 4.11 -7.85 30.03
C VAL A 258 3.77 -7.73 31.50
N THR A 259 4.25 -8.67 32.33
CA THR A 259 3.88 -8.76 33.74
C THR A 259 4.89 -8.10 34.68
N LYS A 260 5.96 -7.53 34.16
CA LYS A 260 7.00 -6.81 34.91
C LYS A 260 7.24 -5.42 34.34
N ALA A 261 7.50 -4.47 35.21
CA ALA A 261 7.87 -3.12 34.81
C ALA A 261 9.32 -3.05 34.33
N GLY A 262 9.61 -2.14 33.41
CA GLY A 262 10.95 -1.84 32.91
C GLY A 262 10.96 -1.45 31.44
N TRP A 263 12.16 -1.24 30.94
CA TRP A 263 12.43 -1.01 29.52
C TRP A 263 12.81 -2.31 28.83
N PHE A 264 12.12 -2.59 27.74
CA PHE A 264 12.34 -3.81 26.96
C PHE A 264 12.59 -3.49 25.49
N THR A 265 13.44 -4.28 24.86
CA THR A 265 13.53 -4.36 23.42
C THR A 265 12.57 -5.45 22.94
N PHE A 266 11.53 -5.04 22.24
CA PHE A 266 10.61 -5.92 21.53
C PHE A 266 11.18 -6.21 20.17
N ILE A 267 11.29 -7.46 19.77
CA ILE A 267 11.81 -7.89 18.49
C ILE A 267 10.75 -8.75 17.83
N VAL A 268 10.35 -8.38 16.63
CA VAL A 268 9.35 -9.12 15.83
C VAL A 268 10.04 -9.67 14.61
N THR A 269 10.02 -10.98 14.45
CA THR A 269 10.49 -11.65 13.24
C THR A 269 9.30 -12.25 12.50
N THR A 270 9.18 -11.92 11.21
CA THR A 270 8.13 -12.44 10.34
C THR A 270 8.71 -13.41 9.32
N LYS A 271 8.00 -14.50 9.07
CA LYS A 271 8.37 -15.51 8.06
C LYS A 271 7.13 -16.00 7.35
N ILE A 272 7.25 -16.25 6.05
CA ILE A 272 6.22 -16.94 5.27
C ILE A 272 6.36 -18.43 5.53
N VAL A 273 5.31 -19.05 6.07
CA VAL A 273 5.24 -20.50 6.31
C VAL A 273 3.97 -21.04 5.67
N GLY A 274 4.11 -21.77 4.58
CA GLY A 274 2.99 -22.18 3.75
C GLY A 274 2.26 -20.99 3.13
N LYS A 275 0.99 -20.81 3.47
CA LYS A 275 0.13 -19.71 2.97
C LYS A 275 -0.11 -18.61 4.01
N GLU A 276 0.75 -18.48 4.99
CA GLU A 276 0.58 -17.51 6.08
C GLU A 276 1.88 -16.80 6.43
N VAL A 277 1.77 -15.56 6.89
CA VAL A 277 2.86 -14.84 7.56
C VAL A 277 2.80 -15.18 9.05
N LYS A 278 3.83 -15.82 9.56
CA LYS A 278 3.99 -16.11 11.00
C LYS A 278 4.79 -14.99 11.65
N TYR A 279 4.39 -14.62 12.86
CA TYR A 279 4.99 -13.57 13.67
C TYR A 279 5.59 -14.20 14.93
N THR A 280 6.89 -14.05 15.11
CA THR A 280 7.59 -14.47 16.33
C THR A 280 8.03 -13.24 17.10
N VAL A 281 7.70 -13.15 18.37
CA VAL A 281 8.00 -12.03 19.25
C VAL A 281 9.01 -12.48 20.30
N ASP A 282 10.12 -11.75 20.41
CA ASP A 282 11.08 -11.83 21.51
C ASP A 282 11.01 -10.54 22.34
N ILE A 283 11.16 -10.65 23.65
CA ILE A 283 11.12 -9.51 24.58
C ILE A 283 12.28 -9.66 25.55
N ARG A 284 13.19 -8.69 25.52
CA ARG A 284 14.39 -8.70 26.36
C ARG A 284 14.55 -7.37 27.09
N PRO A 285 15.27 -7.32 28.23
CA PRO A 285 15.69 -6.06 28.80
C PRO A 285 16.38 -5.21 27.75
N ALA A 286 16.00 -3.93 27.67
CA ALA A 286 16.61 -3.03 26.69
C ALA A 286 18.08 -2.78 27.04
N GLU A 287 18.94 -2.82 26.04
CA GLU A 287 20.34 -2.45 26.12
C GLU A 287 20.66 -1.47 25.00
N ILE A 288 21.07 -0.26 25.36
CA ILE A 288 21.40 0.84 24.47
C ILE A 288 22.87 1.16 24.59
N TYR A 289 23.53 1.47 23.49
CA TYR A 289 24.96 1.70 23.44
C TYR A 289 25.34 2.96 22.66
N LEU A 290 26.30 3.70 23.18
CA LEU A 290 27.10 4.65 22.42
C LEU A 290 28.29 3.87 21.82
N ILE A 291 28.55 4.07 20.53
CA ILE A 291 29.52 3.31 19.76
C ILE A 291 30.41 4.28 18.94
N GLY A 292 31.60 3.84 18.62
CA GLY A 292 32.45 4.48 17.62
C GLY A 292 33.51 5.46 18.14
N ALA A 293 33.76 6.49 17.34
CA ALA A 293 34.89 7.40 17.54
C ALA A 293 34.85 8.17 18.86
N THR A 294 33.67 8.49 19.36
CA THR A 294 33.46 9.23 20.63
C THR A 294 33.88 8.43 21.87
N LEU A 295 34.13 7.13 21.73
CA LEU A 295 34.64 6.23 22.77
C LEU A 295 36.05 5.68 22.41
N GLY A 296 36.82 6.44 21.64
CA GLY A 296 38.18 6.01 21.28
C GLY A 296 38.21 4.92 20.20
N GLY A 297 37.14 4.71 19.44
CA GLY A 297 37.09 3.73 18.36
C GLY A 297 36.50 2.38 18.76
N LEU A 298 35.60 2.37 19.74
CA LEU A 298 34.86 1.18 20.14
C LEU A 298 33.74 0.90 19.12
N TRP A 299 33.88 -0.17 18.33
CA TRP A 299 32.99 -0.49 17.21
C TRP A 299 32.20 -1.78 17.43
N ASP A 300 31.83 -2.08 18.67
CA ASP A 300 31.00 -3.21 19.03
C ASP A 300 30.20 -2.91 20.31
N PHE A 301 29.29 -3.79 20.69
CA PHE A 301 28.62 -3.76 21.99
C PHE A 301 29.62 -4.10 23.11
N ASP A 302 30.02 -3.10 23.87
CA ASP A 302 30.92 -3.21 24.99
C ASP A 302 30.37 -2.45 26.19
N ASP A 303 30.62 -2.92 27.40
CA ASP A 303 30.16 -2.30 28.64
C ASP A 303 30.57 -0.83 28.80
N GLN A 304 31.68 -0.40 28.20
CA GLN A 304 32.10 1.00 28.22
C GLN A 304 31.14 1.90 27.44
N GLY A 305 30.46 1.36 26.42
CA GLY A 305 29.48 2.07 25.62
C GLY A 305 28.04 1.98 26.15
N LYS A 306 27.82 1.14 27.14
CA LYS A 306 26.46 0.86 27.65
C LYS A 306 25.83 2.07 28.30
N CYS A 307 24.65 2.44 27.86
CA CYS A 307 23.83 3.50 28.46
C CYS A 307 23.24 3.07 29.79
N THR A 308 22.98 4.04 30.66
CA THR A 308 22.32 3.83 31.97
C THR A 308 21.01 4.58 32.01
N LEU A 309 20.08 4.13 32.83
CA LEU A 309 18.84 4.87 33.08
C LEU A 309 19.07 6.11 33.95
N SER A 310 18.29 7.15 33.74
CA SER A 310 18.16 8.30 34.63
C SER A 310 17.60 7.89 35.99
N ALA A 311 17.70 8.77 36.99
CA ALA A 311 17.24 8.47 38.34
C ALA A 311 15.73 8.20 38.47
N ASP A 312 14.92 8.75 37.54
CA ASP A 312 13.50 8.52 37.42
C ASP A 312 13.14 7.33 36.48
N GLU A 313 14.17 6.67 35.91
CA GLU A 313 14.07 5.53 35.00
C GLU A 313 13.29 5.82 33.72
N LEU A 314 13.10 7.08 33.32
CA LEU A 314 12.33 7.46 32.12
C LEU A 314 13.19 7.71 30.90
N GLU A 315 14.49 7.93 31.09
CA GLU A 315 15.42 8.28 30.01
C GLU A 315 16.69 7.44 30.07
N TRP A 316 17.33 7.28 28.92
CA TRP A 316 18.63 6.62 28.80
C TRP A 316 19.73 7.65 28.64
N ILE A 317 20.83 7.48 29.36
CA ILE A 317 21.97 8.38 29.39
C ILE A 317 23.19 7.63 28.88
N THR A 318 23.84 8.15 27.85
CA THR A 318 25.11 7.58 27.34
C THR A 318 26.23 7.78 28.35
N PRO A 319 27.28 6.95 28.31
CA PRO A 319 28.55 7.33 28.94
C PRO A 319 29.05 8.65 28.37
N ALA A 320 29.91 9.34 29.13
CA ALA A 320 30.55 10.55 28.64
C ALA A 320 31.52 10.22 27.48
N ALA A 321 31.46 11.01 26.43
CA ALA A 321 32.40 10.89 25.32
C ALA A 321 33.84 11.06 25.83
N THR A 322 34.75 10.22 25.39
CA THR A 322 36.18 10.29 25.70
C THR A 322 36.99 10.98 24.61
N ALA A 323 36.45 11.08 23.41
CA ALA A 323 37.02 11.73 22.26
C ALA A 323 35.98 12.56 21.51
N ALA A 324 36.46 13.55 20.74
CA ALA A 324 35.58 14.30 19.83
C ALA A 324 35.26 13.46 18.59
N GLY A 325 33.99 13.51 18.16
CA GLY A 325 33.56 12.78 16.95
C GLY A 325 32.06 12.70 16.82
N GLU A 326 31.62 12.02 15.78
CA GLU A 326 30.22 11.69 15.59
C GLU A 326 29.82 10.55 16.53
N ALA A 327 28.73 10.73 17.27
CA ALA A 327 28.15 9.71 18.10
C ALA A 327 27.36 8.70 17.24
N ARG A 328 27.64 7.43 17.40
CA ARG A 328 26.88 6.32 16.83
C ARG A 328 26.11 5.64 17.97
N LEU A 329 24.83 5.46 17.81
CA LEU A 329 23.96 4.90 18.85
C LEU A 329 23.35 3.60 18.32
N SER A 330 23.20 2.60 19.17
CA SER A 330 22.60 1.34 18.76
C SER A 330 21.80 0.69 19.89
N VAL A 331 20.74 0.00 19.51
CA VAL A 331 19.98 -0.92 20.39
C VAL A 331 20.52 -2.33 20.18
N LYS A 332 20.83 -3.04 21.26
CA LYS A 332 21.28 -4.43 21.13
C LYS A 332 20.11 -5.34 20.77
N VAL A 333 20.15 -5.85 19.55
CA VAL A 333 19.23 -6.85 19.01
C VAL A 333 19.99 -8.16 18.88
N PRO A 334 19.49 -9.29 19.41
CA PRO A 334 20.14 -10.59 19.28
C PRO A 334 20.46 -10.94 17.83
N GLU A 335 21.62 -11.53 17.61
CA GLU A 335 22.10 -11.96 16.29
C GLU A 335 22.32 -10.85 15.27
N ALA A 336 22.05 -9.59 15.62
CA ALA A 336 22.33 -8.43 14.77
C ALA A 336 23.64 -7.75 15.19
N SER A 337 24.40 -7.28 14.22
CA SER A 337 25.53 -6.39 14.44
C SER A 337 25.03 -4.99 14.86
N TRP A 338 25.86 -4.23 15.57
CA TRP A 338 25.49 -2.90 16.07
C TRP A 338 24.95 -1.97 14.99
N TRP A 339 25.50 -1.99 13.78
CA TRP A 339 25.09 -1.12 12.67
C TRP A 339 23.71 -1.48 12.08
N GLN A 340 23.23 -2.71 12.30
CA GLN A 340 21.92 -3.15 11.82
C GLN A 340 20.74 -2.58 12.62
N SER A 341 21.01 -2.19 13.87
CA SER A 341 20.06 -1.55 14.79
C SER A 341 20.50 -0.15 15.21
N GLU A 342 21.32 0.46 14.36
CA GLU A 342 21.86 1.80 14.57
C GLU A 342 20.77 2.88 14.46
N PHE A 343 20.92 3.93 15.26
CA PHE A 343 20.12 5.13 15.20
C PHE A 343 20.96 6.38 15.52
N THR A 344 20.42 7.54 15.22
CA THR A 344 20.97 8.85 15.55
C THR A 344 19.87 9.80 16.01
N LEU A 345 20.21 11.07 16.21
CA LEU A 345 19.24 12.16 16.38
C LEU A 345 19.27 13.06 15.15
N CYS A 346 18.12 13.25 14.52
CA CYS A 346 17.92 14.27 13.51
C CYS A 346 17.11 15.40 14.13
N ASP A 347 17.71 16.57 14.33
CA ASP A 347 17.09 17.72 15.01
C ASP A 347 16.46 17.35 16.37
N GLY A 348 17.14 16.47 17.14
CA GLY A 348 16.66 16.01 18.44
C GLY A 348 15.64 14.87 18.39
N VAL A 349 15.26 14.37 17.22
CA VAL A 349 14.37 13.22 17.05
C VAL A 349 15.17 11.94 16.82
N ILE A 350 14.84 10.88 17.54
CA ILE A 350 15.45 9.55 17.34
C ILE A 350 15.11 9.07 15.93
N THR A 351 16.15 8.87 15.13
CA THR A 351 16.04 8.46 13.73
C THR A 351 16.81 7.18 13.50
N HIS A 352 16.11 6.11 13.21
CA HIS A 352 16.69 4.80 12.98
C HIS A 352 17.30 4.67 11.58
N ARG A 353 18.29 3.81 11.45
CA ARG A 353 18.87 3.44 10.17
C ARG A 353 17.83 2.71 9.33
N GLU A 354 17.61 3.21 8.11
CA GLU A 354 16.58 2.66 7.20
C GLU A 354 17.12 1.63 6.21
N ASN A 355 18.44 1.66 5.96
CA ASN A 355 19.08 0.82 4.96
C ASN A 355 20.61 0.76 5.16
N ASP A 356 21.28 0.02 4.31
CA ASP A 356 22.73 -0.20 4.29
C ASP A 356 23.57 1.00 3.80
N LYS A 357 22.97 2.12 3.41
CA LYS A 357 23.66 3.26 2.76
C LYS A 357 24.46 4.15 3.71
N ILE A 358 24.35 3.96 5.02
CA ILE A 358 25.22 4.65 5.98
C ILE A 358 26.56 3.90 6.07
N LEU A 359 27.43 4.12 5.09
CA LEU A 359 28.69 3.38 4.95
C LEU A 359 29.83 4.01 5.77
N ASN A 360 29.86 5.34 5.87
CA ASN A 360 30.92 6.06 6.56
C ASN A 360 30.43 6.62 7.89
N ASN A 361 29.61 7.65 7.82
CA ASN A 361 28.98 8.32 8.96
C ASN A 361 27.70 9.01 8.51
N TRP A 362 26.87 9.41 9.47
CA TRP A 362 25.58 10.04 9.19
C TRP A 362 25.71 11.39 8.47
N GLU A 363 26.71 12.20 8.83
CA GLU A 363 26.96 13.49 8.20
C GLU A 363 27.23 13.35 6.70
N THR A 364 28.10 12.42 6.32
CA THR A 364 28.52 12.21 4.94
C THR A 364 27.40 11.61 4.10
N ASP A 365 26.67 10.65 4.65
CA ASP A 365 25.74 9.82 3.90
C ASP A 365 24.30 10.36 3.92
N LYS A 366 23.93 11.15 4.94
CA LYS A 366 22.58 11.71 5.12
C LYS A 366 22.53 13.24 5.29
N GLY A 367 23.62 13.86 5.74
CA GLY A 367 23.71 15.30 5.98
C GLY A 367 23.92 15.69 7.44
N SER A 368 24.27 16.96 7.68
CA SER A 368 24.70 17.45 8.99
C SER A 368 23.64 17.37 10.10
N ASN A 369 22.36 17.46 9.78
CA ASN A 369 21.27 17.34 10.77
C ASN A 369 21.11 15.93 11.32
N TYR A 370 21.66 14.92 10.67
CA TYR A 370 21.70 13.55 11.18
C TYR A 370 22.97 13.23 11.97
N SER A 371 23.89 14.19 12.07
CA SER A 371 25.17 13.99 12.74
C SER A 371 25.17 14.62 14.11
N VAL A 372 25.15 13.81 15.15
CA VAL A 372 25.36 14.26 16.53
C VAL A 372 26.85 14.20 16.85
N LYS A 373 27.47 15.36 16.97
CA LYS A 373 28.89 15.46 17.33
C LYS A 373 29.05 15.71 18.84
N LEU A 374 29.89 14.89 19.48
CA LEU A 374 30.22 15.06 20.88
C LEU A 374 31.68 15.51 21.02
N THR A 375 31.92 16.24 22.08
CA THR A 375 33.26 16.54 22.60
C THR A 375 33.49 15.80 23.94
N PRO A 376 34.73 15.61 24.37
CA PRO A 376 35.01 14.90 25.63
C PRO A 376 34.21 15.48 26.82
N GLY A 377 33.54 14.59 27.55
CA GLY A 377 32.69 14.91 28.69
C GLY A 377 31.21 15.05 28.37
N GLN A 378 30.82 15.28 27.10
CA GLN A 378 29.43 15.35 26.71
C GLN A 378 28.76 13.97 26.69
N LYS A 379 27.44 13.99 26.91
CA LYS A 379 26.55 12.82 26.90
C LYS A 379 25.34 13.09 26.05
N ILE A 380 24.58 12.04 25.73
CA ILE A 380 23.27 12.11 25.10
C ILE A 380 22.26 11.54 26.09
N ARG A 381 21.17 12.26 26.27
CA ARG A 381 19.98 11.80 26.99
C ARG A 381 18.91 11.45 25.96
N LEU A 382 18.34 10.25 26.06
CA LEU A 382 17.40 9.67 25.12
C LEU A 382 16.07 9.32 25.80
N ASN A 383 14.98 9.77 25.22
CA ASN A 383 13.62 9.39 25.62
C ASN A 383 12.94 8.60 24.50
N PHE A 384 12.95 7.28 24.58
CA PHE A 384 12.35 6.41 23.56
C PHE A 384 10.82 6.48 23.54
N ALA A 385 10.17 6.77 24.68
CA ALA A 385 8.72 6.94 24.70
C ALA A 385 8.25 8.18 23.95
N ALA A 386 9.04 9.25 23.99
CA ALA A 386 8.82 10.48 23.25
C ALA A 386 9.46 10.47 21.84
N GLY A 387 10.38 9.54 21.59
CA GLY A 387 11.15 9.49 20.33
C GLY A 387 12.16 10.61 20.19
N THR A 388 12.71 11.14 21.29
CA THR A 388 13.57 12.34 21.31
C THR A 388 14.88 12.12 22.07
N GLY A 389 15.83 13.02 21.84
CA GLY A 389 17.08 13.05 22.60
C GLY A 389 17.75 14.42 22.57
N VAL A 390 18.68 14.63 23.50
CA VAL A 390 19.42 15.90 23.65
C VAL A 390 20.87 15.63 24.07
N VAL A 391 21.78 16.45 23.59
CA VAL A 391 23.21 16.47 24.02
C VAL A 391 23.32 17.34 25.27
N GLU A 392 23.99 16.85 26.30
CA GLU A 392 24.27 17.54 27.57
C GLU A 392 25.76 17.54 27.95
#